data_6736da6a7ba401f4a1be4e490f86d582
#
_entry.id   6736da6a7ba401f4a1be4e490f86d582
#
_cell.length_a   1.000
_cell.length_b   1.000
_cell.length_c   1.000
_cell.angle_alpha   90.00
_cell.angle_beta   90.00
_cell.angle_gamma   90.00
#
_symmetry.space_group_name_H-M   'P 1'
#
loop_
_entity.id
_entity.type
_entity.pdbx_description
1 polymer ?
#
loop_
_entity_poly.entity_id
_entity_poly.type
_entity_poly.pdbx_seq_one_letter_code
_entity_poly.pdbx_strand_id
1 'polypeptide(L)'
;MQQNQSLEITKVALDAMGGDYAPAEPVKGAVDAVNARSDIKVLLIGQEDVVRKELEKYTYPAEQIEVIHAEEVIETAEPPVNAIRKKKQSSIVVGMNMVKQKEADAFVSAGSSGAILVGGQVIVGRIKGIERQIGRA
;
A
#
# COMPACT_ATOMS: atom_id res chain seq x y z
N MET A 1 19.88 -3.78 -28.36
CA MET A 1 19.52 -3.65 -27.90
C MET A 1 18.97 -3.86 -27.08
N GLN A 2 19.04 -4.04 -26.77
CA GLN A 2 18.48 -4.22 -26.11
C GLN A 2 17.66 -3.96 -25.57
N GLN A 3 17.46 -4.04 -25.53
CA GLN A 3 16.71 -3.91 -25.22
C GLN A 3 15.90 -3.79 -24.66
N ASN A 4 15.61 -3.85 -24.78
CA ASN A 4 14.88 -3.87 -24.33
C ASN A 4 14.65 -4.01 -23.38
N GLN A 5 15.00 -3.75 -23.19
CA GLN A 5 14.74 -4.02 -22.14
C GLN A 5 13.99 -3.31 -21.41
N SER A 6 13.02 -3.36 -21.65
CA SER A 6 12.08 -2.71 -20.81
C SER A 6 12.31 -3.17 -19.41
N LEU A 7 12.71 -2.26 -18.61
CA LEU A 7 12.74 -2.48 -17.22
C LEU A 7 11.33 -2.77 -16.80
N GLU A 8 11.12 -3.94 -16.22
CA GLU A 8 9.86 -4.18 -15.60
C GLU A 8 9.77 -3.31 -14.36
N ILE A 9 8.78 -2.46 -14.32
CA ILE A 9 8.55 -1.59 -13.18
C ILE A 9 7.66 -2.34 -12.20
N THR A 10 8.15 -2.56 -10.99
CA THR A 10 7.35 -3.15 -9.92
C THR A 10 6.53 -2.06 -9.25
N LYS A 11 5.23 -2.24 -9.20
CA LYS A 11 4.32 -1.28 -8.60
C LYS A 11 3.96 -1.73 -7.20
N VAL A 12 4.29 -0.91 -6.22
CA VAL A 12 4.04 -1.21 -4.81
C VAL A 12 3.00 -0.24 -4.29
N ALA A 13 1.88 -0.79 -3.83
CA ALA A 13 0.86 0.01 -3.15
C ALA A 13 1.28 0.13 -1.70
N LEU A 14 1.39 1.35 -1.21
CA LEU A 14 1.84 1.64 0.14
C LEU A 14 0.78 2.42 0.89
N ASP A 15 0.40 1.91 2.05
CA ASP A 15 -0.56 2.56 2.93
C ASP A 15 0.12 3.75 3.59
N ALA A 16 -0.21 4.95 3.14
CA ALA A 16 0.37 6.17 3.68
C ALA A 16 -0.19 6.52 5.04
N MET A 17 -1.31 5.92 5.41
CA MET A 17 -2.01 6.27 6.66
C MET A 17 -1.81 5.21 7.74
N GLY A 18 -1.04 4.16 7.48
CA GLY A 18 -0.84 3.09 8.44
C GLY A 18 0.33 3.34 9.36
N GLY A 19 0.15 2.93 10.63
CA GLY A 19 1.20 3.03 11.63
C GLY A 19 1.10 4.28 12.47
N ASP A 20 1.85 4.27 13.57
CA ASP A 20 1.76 5.33 14.58
C ASP A 20 2.33 6.65 14.08
N TYR A 21 3.19 6.62 13.08
CA TYR A 21 3.87 7.82 12.59
C TYR A 21 3.44 8.18 11.17
N ALA A 22 2.26 7.71 10.76
CA ALA A 22 1.71 8.07 9.48
C ALA A 22 1.17 9.50 9.53
N PRO A 23 1.21 10.24 8.44
CA PRO A 23 1.74 9.83 7.14
C PRO A 23 3.24 10.08 6.98
N ALA A 24 3.90 10.66 7.97
CA ALA A 24 5.28 11.13 7.81
C ALA A 24 6.25 10.01 7.44
N GLU A 25 6.24 8.91 8.20
CA GLU A 25 7.19 7.83 7.96
C GLU A 25 6.90 7.04 6.68
N PRO A 26 5.66 6.65 6.40
CA PRO A 26 5.39 5.99 5.12
C PRO A 26 5.76 6.85 3.91
N VAL A 27 5.46 8.14 3.95
CA VAL A 27 5.81 9.03 2.83
C VAL A 27 7.32 9.13 2.68
N LYS A 28 8.03 9.29 3.79
CA LYS A 28 9.50 9.34 3.75
C LYS A 28 10.07 8.05 3.18
N GLY A 29 9.52 6.90 3.60
CA GLY A 29 9.97 5.61 3.07
C GLY A 29 9.76 5.49 1.57
N ALA A 30 8.62 5.96 1.08
CA ALA A 30 8.36 5.95 -0.36
C ALA A 30 9.36 6.81 -1.12
N VAL A 31 9.65 8.01 -0.60
CA VAL A 31 10.61 8.90 -1.25
C VAL A 31 12.01 8.28 -1.25
N ASP A 32 12.41 7.72 -0.11
CA ASP A 32 13.72 7.09 -0.03
C ASP A 32 13.85 5.93 -1.02
N ALA A 33 12.79 5.14 -1.15
CA ALA A 33 12.81 3.99 -2.05
C ALA A 33 12.94 4.40 -3.51
N VAL A 34 12.15 5.37 -3.96
CA VAL A 34 12.21 5.76 -5.37
C VAL A 34 13.48 6.55 -5.69
N ASN A 35 14.06 7.22 -4.70
CA ASN A 35 15.35 7.88 -4.90
C ASN A 35 16.48 6.87 -5.00
N ALA A 36 16.31 5.69 -4.41
CA ALA A 36 17.33 4.64 -4.43
C ALA A 36 17.19 3.69 -5.62
N ARG A 37 15.98 3.56 -6.18
CA ARG A 37 15.74 2.58 -7.24
C ARG A 37 14.87 3.19 -8.33
N SER A 38 15.23 2.92 -9.59
CA SER A 38 14.46 3.40 -10.72
C SER A 38 13.48 2.37 -11.26
N ASP A 39 13.50 1.14 -10.71
CA ASP A 39 12.67 0.05 -11.22
C ASP A 39 11.40 -0.16 -10.38
N ILE A 40 11.05 0.80 -9.54
CA ILE A 40 9.82 0.71 -8.76
C ILE A 40 8.98 1.96 -8.96
N LYS A 41 7.68 1.77 -8.79
CA LYS A 41 6.73 2.87 -8.71
C LYS A 41 5.90 2.64 -7.47
N VAL A 42 5.76 3.67 -6.63
CA VAL A 42 4.99 3.59 -5.40
C VAL A 42 3.64 4.25 -5.62
N LEU A 43 2.57 3.50 -5.32
CA LEU A 43 1.21 4.01 -5.33
C LEU A 43 0.88 4.30 -3.88
N LEU A 44 0.95 5.59 -3.55
CA LEU A 44 0.86 6.04 -2.15
C LEU A 44 -0.60 6.31 -1.81
N ILE A 45 -1.16 5.48 -0.95
CA ILE A 45 -2.60 5.46 -0.71
C ILE A 45 -2.94 6.12 0.62
N GLY A 46 -3.80 7.12 0.56
CA GLY A 46 -4.23 7.82 1.76
C GLY A 46 -5.07 9.02 1.43
N GLN A 47 -5.32 9.85 2.43
CA GLN A 47 -6.06 11.09 2.22
C GLN A 47 -5.18 12.00 1.37
N GLU A 48 -5.65 12.30 0.18
CA GLU A 48 -4.82 12.90 -0.86
C GLU A 48 -4.15 14.21 -0.42
N ASP A 49 -4.91 15.11 0.19
CA ASP A 49 -4.36 16.39 0.60
C ASP A 49 -3.29 16.23 1.68
N VAL A 50 -3.50 15.31 2.61
CA VAL A 50 -2.53 15.03 3.67
C VAL A 50 -1.24 14.45 3.08
N VAL A 51 -1.39 13.49 2.17
CA VAL A 51 -0.24 12.83 1.55
C VAL A 51 0.55 13.81 0.69
N ARG A 52 -0.15 14.62 -0.11
CA ARG A 52 0.52 15.57 -0.99
C ARG A 52 1.28 16.63 -0.19
N LYS A 53 0.69 17.07 0.91
CA LYS A 53 1.36 18.05 1.76
C LYS A 53 2.65 17.48 2.34
N GLU A 54 2.62 16.22 2.72
CA GLU A 54 3.80 15.57 3.23
C GLU A 54 4.87 15.40 2.16
N LEU A 55 4.45 15.07 0.93
CA LEU A 55 5.38 14.93 -0.20
C LEU A 55 6.08 16.22 -0.57
N GLU A 56 5.46 17.36 -0.29
CA GLU A 56 6.07 18.66 -0.59
C GLU A 56 7.40 18.88 0.12
N LYS A 57 7.66 18.13 1.17
CA LYS A 57 8.89 18.27 1.93
C LYS A 57 10.10 17.63 1.24
N TYR A 58 9.86 16.91 0.14
CA TYR A 58 10.91 16.07 -0.45
C TYR A 58 11.07 16.32 -1.93
N THR A 59 12.25 15.96 -2.45
CA THR A 59 12.52 15.94 -3.89
C THR A 59 12.64 14.47 -4.31
N TYR A 60 11.93 14.12 -5.37
CA TYR A 60 11.87 12.74 -5.85
C TYR A 60 11.44 12.73 -7.32
N PRO A 61 11.71 11.63 -8.05
CA PRO A 61 11.23 11.52 -9.43
C PRO A 61 9.71 11.38 -9.46
N ALA A 62 9.05 12.40 -9.98
CA ALA A 62 7.60 12.51 -9.88
C ALA A 62 6.87 11.36 -10.55
N GLU A 63 7.45 10.76 -11.59
CA GLU A 63 6.79 9.68 -12.30
C GLU A 63 6.82 8.36 -11.51
N GLN A 64 7.61 8.27 -10.45
CA GLN A 64 7.70 7.06 -9.66
C GLN A 64 6.80 7.04 -8.42
N ILE A 65 6.10 8.13 -8.13
CA ILE A 65 5.13 8.17 -7.04
C ILE A 65 3.81 8.70 -7.57
N GLU A 66 2.76 7.93 -7.29
CA GLU A 66 1.40 8.35 -7.62
C GLU A 66 0.57 8.33 -6.36
N VAL A 67 -0.21 9.37 -6.12
CA VAL A 67 -1.07 9.43 -4.93
C VAL A 67 -2.44 8.87 -5.29
N ILE A 68 -2.89 7.89 -4.51
CA ILE A 68 -4.20 7.28 -4.68
C ILE A 68 -5.04 7.67 -3.48
N HIS A 69 -6.16 8.33 -3.74
CA HIS A 69 -6.99 8.83 -2.65
C HIS A 69 -7.73 7.70 -1.96
N ALA A 70 -7.71 7.71 -0.62
CA ALA A 70 -8.52 6.83 0.22
C ALA A 70 -8.85 7.64 1.47
N GLU A 71 -10.13 7.87 1.69
CA GLU A 71 -10.51 8.82 2.72
C GLU A 71 -10.64 8.25 4.12
N GLU A 72 -10.70 6.91 4.23
CA GLU A 72 -10.91 6.27 5.53
C GLU A 72 -9.66 5.57 6.03
N VAL A 73 -9.54 5.46 7.35
CA VAL A 73 -8.42 4.78 7.99
C VAL A 73 -8.99 3.72 8.93
N ILE A 74 -8.44 2.51 8.87
CA ILE A 74 -8.79 1.46 9.81
C ILE A 74 -7.85 1.56 10.99
N GLU A 75 -8.41 1.81 12.17
CA GLU A 75 -7.62 1.91 13.39
C GLU A 75 -7.26 0.54 13.92
N THR A 76 -6.16 0.46 14.66
CA THR A 76 -5.69 -0.84 15.16
C THR A 76 -6.67 -1.48 16.12
N ALA A 77 -7.47 -0.68 16.81
CA ALA A 77 -8.42 -1.19 17.80
C ALA A 77 -9.73 -1.66 17.18
N GLU A 78 -9.98 -1.40 15.91
CA GLU A 78 -11.24 -1.78 15.28
C GLU A 78 -11.27 -3.29 15.02
N PRO A 79 -12.45 -3.94 15.21
CA PRO A 79 -12.58 -5.34 14.84
C PRO A 79 -12.30 -5.52 13.34
N PRO A 80 -11.32 -6.37 12.99
CA PRO A 80 -10.83 -6.40 11.60
C PRO A 80 -11.88 -6.74 10.55
N VAL A 81 -12.73 -7.74 10.83
CA VAL A 81 -13.73 -8.16 9.84
C VAL A 81 -14.70 -7.02 9.56
N ASN A 82 -15.19 -6.38 10.62
CA ASN A 82 -16.13 -5.28 10.46
C ASN A 82 -15.48 -4.09 9.75
N ALA A 83 -14.23 -3.80 10.10
CA ALA A 83 -13.53 -2.68 9.49
C ALA A 83 -13.36 -2.88 7.98
N ILE A 84 -12.96 -4.08 7.56
CA ILE A 84 -12.80 -4.39 6.14
C ILE A 84 -14.14 -4.28 5.41
N ARG A 85 -15.22 -4.73 6.03
CA ARG A 85 -16.53 -4.69 5.40
C ARG A 85 -17.09 -3.29 5.29
N LYS A 86 -16.89 -2.47 6.31
CA LYS A 86 -17.53 -1.16 6.38
C LYS A 86 -16.68 -0.05 5.77
N LYS A 87 -15.37 -0.11 5.95
CA LYS A 87 -14.49 0.96 5.49
C LYS A 87 -13.87 0.62 4.15
N LYS A 88 -14.72 0.57 3.13
CA LYS A 88 -14.28 0.19 1.77
C LYS A 88 -13.42 1.27 1.13
N GLN A 89 -13.44 2.48 1.65
CA GLN A 89 -12.59 3.56 1.18
C GLN A 89 -11.35 3.73 2.05
N SER A 90 -11.03 2.73 2.86
CA SER A 90 -9.80 2.78 3.65
C SER A 90 -8.60 2.47 2.78
N SER A 91 -7.44 3.00 3.20
CA SER A 91 -6.21 2.74 2.46
C SER A 91 -5.90 1.25 2.35
N ILE A 92 -6.23 0.46 3.38
CA ILE A 92 -5.99 -0.98 3.36
C ILE A 92 -6.87 -1.66 2.31
N VAL A 93 -8.17 -1.36 2.30
CA VAL A 93 -9.08 -2.00 1.34
C VAL A 93 -8.76 -1.55 -0.08
N VAL A 94 -8.51 -0.26 -0.28
CA VAL A 94 -8.15 0.26 -1.60
C VAL A 94 -6.87 -0.42 -2.11
N GLY A 95 -5.85 -0.52 -1.25
CA GLY A 95 -4.59 -1.15 -1.64
C GLY A 95 -4.73 -2.62 -1.95
N MET A 96 -5.49 -3.34 -1.15
CA MET A 96 -5.73 -4.77 -1.40
C MET A 96 -6.47 -5.00 -2.71
N ASN A 97 -7.45 -4.14 -3.01
CA ASN A 97 -8.16 -4.25 -4.28
C ASN A 97 -7.25 -3.97 -5.46
N MET A 98 -6.31 -3.06 -5.32
CA MET A 98 -5.35 -2.79 -6.39
C MET A 98 -4.50 -4.02 -6.70
N VAL A 99 -4.10 -4.75 -5.65
CA VAL A 99 -3.35 -5.99 -5.85
C VAL A 99 -4.23 -7.05 -6.52
N LYS A 100 -5.47 -7.19 -6.04
CA LYS A 100 -6.38 -8.16 -6.63
C LYS A 100 -6.61 -7.90 -8.11
N GLN A 101 -6.73 -6.63 -8.49
CA GLN A 101 -7.02 -6.26 -9.88
C GLN A 101 -5.74 -6.09 -10.70
N LYS A 102 -4.61 -6.42 -10.13
CA LYS A 102 -3.31 -6.38 -10.80
C LYS A 102 -2.88 -4.96 -11.19
N GLU A 103 -3.41 -3.98 -10.48
CA GLU A 103 -2.97 -2.60 -10.62
C GLU A 103 -1.72 -2.33 -9.79
N ALA A 104 -1.45 -3.20 -8.83
CA ALA A 104 -0.23 -3.17 -8.04
C ALA A 104 0.28 -4.60 -7.88
N ASP A 105 1.58 -4.74 -7.73
CA ASP A 105 2.21 -6.04 -7.57
C ASP A 105 2.28 -6.48 -6.12
N ALA A 106 2.25 -5.52 -5.20
CA ALA A 106 2.33 -5.81 -3.76
C ALA A 106 1.68 -4.68 -2.98
N PHE A 107 1.29 -4.98 -1.75
CA PHE A 107 0.76 -3.99 -0.82
C PHE A 107 1.55 -4.03 0.47
N VAL A 108 1.95 -2.87 0.97
CA VAL A 108 2.74 -2.72 2.18
C VAL A 108 2.01 -1.78 3.14
N SER A 109 1.91 -2.16 4.40
CA SER A 109 1.25 -1.33 5.39
C SER A 109 1.83 -1.60 6.78
N ALA A 110 1.95 -0.56 7.57
CA ALA A 110 2.31 -0.66 8.98
C ALA A 110 1.06 -0.47 9.86
N GLY A 111 -0.12 -0.58 9.27
CA GLY A 111 -1.38 -0.37 10.00
C GLY A 111 -1.87 -1.60 10.72
N SER A 112 -3.18 -1.76 10.78
CA SER A 112 -3.82 -2.83 11.52
C SER A 112 -3.45 -4.21 10.98
N SER A 113 -2.70 -4.99 11.73
CA SER A 113 -2.30 -6.33 11.32
C SER A 113 -3.50 -7.24 11.10
N GLY A 114 -4.51 -7.12 11.96
CA GLY A 114 -5.73 -7.91 11.82
C GLY A 114 -6.47 -7.60 10.52
N ALA A 115 -6.60 -6.32 10.20
CA ALA A 115 -7.27 -5.92 8.97
C ALA A 115 -6.48 -6.38 7.75
N ILE A 116 -5.15 -6.30 7.81
CA ILE A 116 -4.31 -6.75 6.70
C ILE A 116 -4.47 -8.25 6.49
N LEU A 117 -4.49 -9.03 7.57
CA LEU A 117 -4.68 -10.47 7.48
C LEU A 117 -6.04 -10.83 6.89
N VAL A 118 -7.10 -10.22 7.42
CA VAL A 118 -8.45 -10.50 6.94
C VAL A 118 -8.60 -10.04 5.48
N GLY A 119 -8.13 -8.85 5.16
CA GLY A 119 -8.20 -8.34 3.79
C GLY A 119 -7.42 -9.21 2.81
N GLY A 120 -6.26 -9.68 3.25
CA GLY A 120 -5.46 -10.57 2.42
C GLY A 120 -6.21 -11.85 2.07
N GLN A 121 -6.93 -12.42 3.04
CA GLN A 121 -7.67 -13.65 2.78
C GLN A 121 -8.98 -13.41 2.04
N VAL A 122 -9.68 -12.35 2.38
CA VAL A 122 -11.03 -12.12 1.85
C VAL A 122 -10.99 -11.42 0.48
N ILE A 123 -10.12 -10.44 0.33
CA ILE A 123 -10.06 -9.64 -0.89
C ILE A 123 -9.11 -10.26 -1.91
N VAL A 124 -7.86 -10.49 -1.51
CA VAL A 124 -6.82 -10.96 -2.42
C VAL A 124 -6.90 -12.47 -2.62
N GLY A 125 -7.15 -13.21 -1.56
CA GLY A 125 -7.21 -14.65 -1.59
C GLY A 125 -5.85 -15.27 -1.33
N ARG A 126 -5.88 -16.59 -1.09
CA ARG A 126 -4.66 -17.34 -0.82
C ARG A 126 -4.12 -17.91 -2.11
N ILE A 127 -2.81 -18.10 -2.14
CA ILE A 127 -2.21 -18.83 -3.23
C ILE A 127 -2.69 -20.27 -3.15
N LYS A 128 -3.11 -20.82 -4.28
CA LYS A 128 -3.65 -22.15 -4.31
C LYS A 128 -2.61 -23.15 -3.76
N GLY A 129 -3.07 -24.00 -2.86
CA GLY A 129 -2.21 -24.99 -2.25
C GLY A 129 -1.57 -24.56 -0.96
N ILE A 130 -1.68 -23.30 -0.61
CA ILE A 130 -1.15 -22.78 0.65
C ILE A 130 -2.30 -22.53 1.58
N GLU A 131 -2.29 -23.20 2.73
CA GLU A 131 -3.27 -22.94 3.74
C GLU A 131 -2.70 -21.96 4.72
N ARG A 132 -3.48 -21.42 5.47
CA ARG A 132 -3.22 -20.53 6.54
C ARG A 132 -1.81 -20.60 7.10
N GLN A 133 -0.86 -20.02 6.43
CA GLN A 133 0.50 -20.02 6.92
C GLN A 133 0.73 -18.94 7.94
N ILE A 134 -0.16 -17.97 7.99
CA ILE A 134 -0.01 -16.85 8.89
C ILE A 134 -0.48 -17.26 10.27
N GLY A 135 0.24 -16.82 11.28
CA GLY A 135 -0.08 -17.21 12.63
C GLY A 135 0.47 -18.55 13.03
N ARG A 136 1.26 -19.11 12.17
CA ARG A 136 1.90 -20.37 12.45
C ARG A 136 3.35 -20.15 12.80
N ALA A 137 3.62 -19.02 13.28
CA ALA A 137 4.98 -18.65 13.60
C ALA A 137 5.63 -19.63 14.54
#